data_90c94bd4ad4486638a3c4e0f82a7059e
#
_entry.id   90c94bd4ad4486638a3c4e0f82a7059e
#
_cell.length_a   1.000
_cell.length_b   1.000
_cell.length_c   1.000
_cell.angle_alpha   90.00
_cell.angle_beta   90.00
_cell.angle_gamma   90.00
#
_symmetry.space_group_name_H-M   'P 1'
#
loop_
_entity.id
_entity.type
_entity.pdbx_description
1 polymer ?
#
loop_
_entity_poly.entity_id
_entity_poly.type
_entity_poly.pdbx_seq_one_letter_code
_entity_poly.pdbx_strand_id
1 'polypeptide(L)'
;MPQQEIKHIDELGKASKVILELGYVPDETMCSDKPDICLPSATNRQIGIEVVAYSTHRYEKSEDAIYKIFNEYIRERLDKRSSKRYEIGVLFTGLGIPVGVNYKKAKEQIYKEIDSLMLPQHPMIERQYIEDITAMENPGVEHSFLTCDTVVVYDKLNEKALLDCIGVKDLKLKGYKNLDENKTISEYYLVVFFPIKEHAELRGYSLPEDFETGYNRIYLVDPFYMSRIK
;
A
#
# COMPACT_ATOMS: atom_id res chain seq x y z
N MET A 1 -21.96 2.75 10.62
CA MET A 1 -22.06 2.08 9.32
C MET A 1 -21.55 0.66 9.45
N PRO A 2 -22.20 -0.34 8.85
CA PRO A 2 -21.69 -1.69 8.77
C PRO A 2 -20.34 -1.69 8.05
N GLN A 3 -19.45 -2.58 8.44
CA GLN A 3 -18.07 -2.67 7.88
C GLN A 3 -18.07 -2.90 6.35
N GLN A 4 -19.10 -3.57 5.83
CA GLN A 4 -19.26 -3.84 4.41
C GLN A 4 -19.61 -2.57 3.60
N GLU A 5 -20.44 -1.67 4.12
CA GLU A 5 -20.74 -0.38 3.47
C GLU A 5 -19.50 0.50 3.36
N ILE A 6 -18.65 0.55 4.41
CA ILE A 6 -17.40 1.30 4.38
C ILE A 6 -16.47 0.75 3.29
N LYS A 7 -16.39 -0.57 3.15
CA LYS A 7 -15.58 -1.24 2.13
C LYS A 7 -16.06 -0.87 0.72
N HIS A 8 -17.37 -0.93 0.47
CA HIS A 8 -17.95 -0.61 -0.83
C HIS A 8 -17.70 0.86 -1.24
N ILE A 9 -17.85 1.80 -0.31
CA ILE A 9 -17.56 3.22 -0.57
C ILE A 9 -16.07 3.43 -0.90
N ASP A 10 -15.17 2.74 -0.20
CA ASP A 10 -13.72 2.82 -0.43
C ASP A 10 -13.36 2.26 -1.84
N GLU A 11 -13.91 1.10 -2.21
CA GLU A 11 -13.70 0.50 -3.52
C GLU A 11 -14.27 1.36 -4.65
N LEU A 12 -15.46 1.91 -4.47
CA LEU A 12 -16.09 2.84 -5.43
C LEU A 12 -15.24 4.10 -5.60
N GLY A 13 -14.73 4.66 -4.52
CA GLY A 13 -13.83 5.83 -4.55
C GLY A 13 -12.54 5.55 -5.34
N LYS A 14 -11.91 4.40 -5.13
CA LYS A 14 -10.70 3.97 -5.84
C LYS A 14 -10.93 3.76 -7.33
N ALA A 15 -12.10 3.27 -7.73
CA ALA A 15 -12.46 3.03 -9.13
C ALA A 15 -13.11 4.23 -9.83
N SER A 16 -13.40 5.31 -9.12
CA SER A 16 -14.21 6.44 -9.62
C SER A 16 -13.71 7.03 -10.93
N LYS A 17 -12.38 7.21 -11.08
CA LYS A 17 -11.77 7.72 -12.32
C LYS A 17 -12.04 6.81 -13.52
N VAL A 18 -11.94 5.49 -13.32
CA VAL A 18 -12.21 4.51 -14.38
C VAL A 18 -13.68 4.49 -14.73
N ILE A 19 -14.56 4.55 -13.75
CA ILE A 19 -16.02 4.62 -13.94
C ILE A 19 -16.40 5.84 -14.76
N LEU A 20 -15.83 7.02 -14.44
CA LEU A 20 -16.05 8.26 -15.19
C LEU A 20 -15.51 8.17 -16.63
N GLU A 21 -14.31 7.59 -16.84
CA GLU A 21 -13.76 7.39 -18.19
C GLU A 21 -14.66 6.49 -19.05
N LEU A 22 -15.30 5.51 -18.42
CA LEU A 22 -16.25 4.62 -19.09
C LEU A 22 -17.63 5.28 -19.37
N GLY A 23 -17.81 6.52 -18.94
CA GLY A 23 -19.02 7.33 -19.17
C GLY A 23 -20.11 7.11 -18.13
N TYR A 24 -19.79 6.56 -16.97
CA TYR A 24 -20.73 6.37 -15.87
C TYR A 24 -20.47 7.39 -14.74
N VAL A 25 -21.50 7.70 -13.97
CA VAL A 25 -21.36 8.45 -12.72
C VAL A 25 -21.28 7.42 -11.58
N PRO A 26 -20.25 7.47 -10.72
CA PRO A 26 -20.14 6.56 -9.59
C PRO A 26 -21.36 6.63 -8.68
N ASP A 27 -21.97 5.47 -8.40
CA ASP A 27 -23.15 5.32 -7.57
C ASP A 27 -23.06 4.07 -6.70
N GLU A 28 -23.52 4.15 -5.46
CA GLU A 28 -23.46 3.03 -4.51
C GLU A 28 -24.22 1.77 -4.97
N THR A 29 -25.23 1.96 -5.84
CA THR A 29 -25.97 0.81 -6.43
C THR A 29 -25.12 -0.05 -7.34
N MET A 30 -23.93 0.43 -7.76
CA MET A 30 -22.96 -0.33 -8.54
C MET A 30 -22.13 -1.28 -7.70
N CYS A 31 -22.11 -1.09 -6.36
CA CYS A 31 -21.31 -1.92 -5.47
C CYS A 31 -21.84 -3.34 -5.41
N SER A 32 -20.92 -4.29 -5.41
CA SER A 32 -21.18 -5.73 -5.38
C SER A 32 -20.09 -6.44 -4.58
N ASP A 33 -20.29 -7.71 -4.27
CA ASP A 33 -19.28 -8.50 -3.56
C ASP A 33 -18.33 -9.24 -4.53
N LYS A 34 -18.81 -9.58 -5.71
CA LYS A 34 -18.05 -10.40 -6.68
C LYS A 34 -18.58 -10.20 -8.11
N PRO A 35 -17.99 -9.33 -8.89
CA PRO A 35 -16.85 -8.41 -8.61
C PRO A 35 -17.22 -7.28 -7.64
N ASP A 36 -16.24 -6.49 -7.22
CA ASP A 36 -16.45 -5.39 -6.29
C ASP A 36 -17.44 -4.32 -6.81
N ILE A 37 -17.48 -4.12 -8.14
CA ILE A 37 -18.38 -3.16 -8.81
C ILE A 37 -18.96 -3.80 -10.09
N CYS A 38 -20.26 -3.59 -10.32
CA CYS A 38 -20.95 -3.98 -11.55
C CYS A 38 -21.50 -2.75 -12.25
N LEU A 39 -20.98 -2.44 -13.45
CA LEU A 39 -21.51 -1.36 -14.27
C LEU A 39 -22.67 -1.86 -15.14
N PRO A 40 -23.82 -1.15 -15.17
CA PRO A 40 -24.90 -1.47 -16.08
C PRO A 40 -24.44 -1.23 -17.52
N SER A 41 -24.90 -2.07 -18.46
CA SER A 41 -24.64 -1.87 -19.87
C SER A 41 -25.95 -1.71 -20.65
N ALA A 42 -25.93 -0.81 -21.61
CA ALA A 42 -27.06 -0.59 -22.52
C ALA A 42 -27.44 -1.84 -23.38
N THR A 43 -26.54 -2.84 -23.43
CA THR A 43 -26.70 -4.05 -24.25
C THR A 43 -27.00 -5.32 -23.45
N ASN A 44 -27.49 -5.20 -22.22
CA ASN A 44 -27.62 -6.31 -21.26
C ASN A 44 -26.33 -7.07 -20.94
N ARG A 45 -25.19 -6.51 -21.27
CA ARG A 45 -23.86 -7.02 -20.89
C ARG A 45 -23.28 -6.11 -19.86
N GLN A 46 -23.03 -6.62 -18.68
CA GLN A 46 -22.45 -5.88 -17.58
C GLN A 46 -20.91 -5.90 -17.67
N ILE A 47 -20.28 -4.88 -17.10
CA ILE A 47 -18.84 -4.83 -16.88
C ILE A 47 -18.60 -5.00 -15.38
N GLY A 48 -17.84 -6.04 -15.03
CA GLY A 48 -17.41 -6.25 -13.67
C GLY A 48 -16.05 -5.58 -13.43
N ILE A 49 -15.91 -4.82 -12.33
CA ILE A 49 -14.64 -4.20 -11.95
C ILE A 49 -14.20 -4.77 -10.61
N GLU A 50 -13.02 -5.34 -10.59
CA GLU A 50 -12.30 -5.68 -9.36
C GLU A 50 -11.36 -4.54 -8.98
N VAL A 51 -11.30 -4.23 -7.71
CA VAL A 51 -10.43 -3.20 -7.14
C VAL A 51 -9.39 -3.86 -6.24
N VAL A 52 -8.16 -3.43 -6.38
CA VAL A 52 -7.09 -3.81 -5.46
C VAL A 52 -6.23 -2.60 -5.15
N ALA A 53 -5.92 -2.38 -3.89
CA ALA A 53 -4.88 -1.44 -3.56
C ALA A 53 -3.54 -2.07 -3.92
N TYR A 54 -2.74 -1.39 -4.74
CA TYR A 54 -1.34 -1.72 -4.87
C TYR A 54 -0.73 -1.55 -3.49
N SER A 55 -0.15 -2.60 -3.06
CA SER A 55 0.60 -2.56 -1.85
C SER A 55 1.77 -3.46 -2.12
N THR A 56 2.94 -2.99 -1.87
CA THR A 56 4.09 -3.84 -1.66
C THR A 56 3.83 -4.66 -0.39
N HIS A 57 2.72 -5.37 -0.35
CA HIS A 57 1.99 -5.98 0.79
C HIS A 57 2.84 -6.67 1.86
N ARG A 58 4.11 -6.89 1.57
CA ARG A 58 5.09 -7.31 2.57
C ARG A 58 5.57 -6.14 3.44
N TYR A 59 5.37 -4.90 2.99
CA TYR A 59 5.98 -3.71 3.56
C TYR A 59 5.03 -2.87 4.41
N GLU A 60 3.74 -2.69 4.07
CA GLU A 60 2.83 -1.86 4.91
C GLU A 60 2.67 -2.41 6.33
N LYS A 61 2.40 -3.71 6.48
CA LYS A 61 2.36 -4.32 7.82
C LYS A 61 3.71 -4.28 8.52
N SER A 62 4.79 -4.18 7.78
CA SER A 62 6.13 -4.16 8.32
C SER A 62 6.58 -2.75 8.66
N GLU A 63 6.18 -1.72 7.90
CA GLU A 63 6.39 -0.33 8.28
C GLU A 63 5.67 -0.02 9.57
N ASP A 64 4.39 -0.32 9.70
CA ASP A 64 3.64 -0.18 10.95
C ASP A 64 4.32 -0.93 12.09
N ALA A 65 4.88 -2.10 11.84
CA ALA A 65 5.63 -2.85 12.83
C ALA A 65 6.95 -2.15 13.21
N ILE A 66 7.67 -1.59 12.24
CA ILE A 66 8.89 -0.82 12.48
C ILE A 66 8.58 0.46 13.25
N TYR A 67 7.54 1.22 12.85
CA TYR A 67 7.06 2.38 13.59
C TYR A 67 6.70 2.05 15.03
N LYS A 68 6.00 0.93 15.26
CA LYS A 68 5.67 0.46 16.59
C LYS A 68 6.91 0.15 17.41
N ILE A 69 7.86 -0.58 16.84
CA ILE A 69 9.13 -0.91 17.48
C ILE A 69 9.90 0.37 17.81
N PHE A 70 9.92 1.36 16.91
CA PHE A 70 10.59 2.62 17.15
C PHE A 70 9.93 3.42 18.29
N ASN A 71 8.62 3.51 18.32
CA ASN A 71 7.88 4.13 19.43
C ASN A 71 8.12 3.41 20.77
N GLU A 72 8.22 2.07 20.75
CA GLU A 72 8.62 1.30 21.94
C GLU A 72 10.05 1.67 22.38
N TYR A 73 10.99 1.80 21.44
CA TYR A 73 12.35 2.25 21.74
C TYR A 73 12.39 3.62 22.40
N ILE A 74 11.64 4.60 21.87
CA ILE A 74 11.55 5.94 22.47
C ILE A 74 11.12 5.85 23.92
N ARG A 75 10.03 5.16 24.21
CA ARG A 75 9.47 5.05 25.56
C ARG A 75 10.33 4.22 26.50
N GLU A 76 10.89 3.12 26.01
CA GLU A 76 11.62 2.16 26.84
C GLU A 76 13.07 2.60 27.10
N ARG A 77 13.70 3.28 26.16
CA ARG A 77 15.12 3.58 26.20
C ARG A 77 15.45 5.06 26.11
N LEU A 78 15.00 5.76 25.06
CA LEU A 78 15.42 7.14 24.81
C LEU A 78 14.98 8.08 25.92
N ASP A 79 13.68 8.12 26.20
CA ASP A 79 13.11 9.03 27.22
C ASP A 79 13.55 8.68 28.66
N LYS A 80 13.99 7.45 28.90
CA LYS A 80 14.53 7.05 30.19
C LYS A 80 16.02 7.38 30.37
N ARG A 81 16.77 7.44 29.26
CA ARG A 81 18.23 7.72 29.30
C ARG A 81 18.55 9.20 29.27
N SER A 82 17.65 10.03 28.77
CA SER A 82 17.83 11.45 28.58
C SER A 82 16.69 12.25 29.20
N SER A 83 17.02 13.37 29.83
CA SER A 83 16.04 14.40 30.21
C SER A 83 15.61 15.26 29.02
N LYS A 84 16.34 15.19 27.92
CA LYS A 84 15.98 15.86 26.67
C LYS A 84 14.91 15.11 25.92
N ARG A 85 14.08 15.86 25.20
CA ARG A 85 13.04 15.33 24.34
C ARG A 85 13.34 15.69 22.91
N TYR A 86 12.96 14.81 22.00
CA TYR A 86 13.33 14.91 20.60
C TYR A 86 12.13 14.76 19.69
N GLU A 87 12.13 15.53 18.65
CA GLU A 87 11.38 15.32 17.43
C GLU A 87 12.26 14.53 16.46
N ILE A 88 11.81 13.37 16.02
CA ILE A 88 12.64 12.38 15.34
C ILE A 88 12.07 12.09 13.96
N GLY A 89 12.81 12.45 12.93
CA GLY A 89 12.57 12.01 11.55
C GLY A 89 13.34 10.72 11.28
N VAL A 90 12.72 9.77 10.58
CA VAL A 90 13.32 8.48 10.23
C VAL A 90 13.20 8.23 8.73
N LEU A 91 14.33 7.93 8.11
CA LEU A 91 14.38 7.42 6.74
C LEU A 91 14.55 5.89 6.80
N PHE A 92 13.59 5.17 6.25
CA PHE A 92 13.61 3.71 6.19
C PHE A 92 14.27 3.23 4.90
N THR A 93 14.94 2.06 4.95
CA THR A 93 15.57 1.43 3.78
C THR A 93 14.55 0.91 2.75
N GLY A 94 13.25 0.95 3.05
CA GLY A 94 12.21 0.30 2.26
C GLY A 94 12.18 -1.22 2.41
N LEU A 95 13.09 -1.80 3.17
CA LEU A 95 13.06 -3.23 3.53
C LEU A 95 12.22 -3.43 4.79
N GLY A 96 11.04 -3.99 4.63
CA GLY A 96 10.20 -4.33 5.76
C GLY A 96 10.66 -5.58 6.51
N ILE A 97 10.05 -5.84 7.68
CA ILE A 97 10.25 -7.08 8.42
C ILE A 97 9.63 -8.24 7.62
N PRO A 98 10.41 -9.20 7.11
CA PRO A 98 9.86 -10.28 6.31
C PRO A 98 8.86 -11.13 7.09
N VAL A 99 7.82 -11.61 6.41
CA VAL A 99 6.85 -12.55 7.00
C VAL A 99 7.59 -13.82 7.47
N GLY A 100 7.35 -14.21 8.74
CA GLY A 100 8.01 -15.37 9.36
C GLY A 100 9.32 -15.06 10.10
N VAL A 101 9.83 -13.84 10.03
CA VAL A 101 10.93 -13.42 10.89
C VAL A 101 10.43 -13.26 12.32
N ASN A 102 11.22 -13.79 13.26
CA ASN A 102 10.93 -13.63 14.67
C ASN A 102 10.93 -12.13 15.04
N TYR A 103 9.77 -11.61 15.42
CA TYR A 103 9.56 -10.21 15.80
C TYR A 103 10.60 -9.73 16.83
N LYS A 104 10.98 -10.57 17.79
CA LYS A 104 11.99 -10.24 18.80
C LYS A 104 13.36 -9.97 18.17
N LYS A 105 13.77 -10.77 17.17
CA LYS A 105 15.04 -10.54 16.47
C LYS A 105 15.01 -9.26 15.65
N ALA A 106 13.89 -8.98 14.96
CA ALA A 106 13.72 -7.73 14.22
C ALA A 106 13.75 -6.51 15.17
N LYS A 107 13.06 -6.58 16.31
CA LYS A 107 13.10 -5.54 17.34
C LYS A 107 14.51 -5.30 17.84
N GLU A 108 15.27 -6.34 18.15
CA GLU A 108 16.66 -6.23 18.61
C GLU A 108 17.56 -5.60 17.53
N GLN A 109 17.38 -5.94 16.27
CA GLN A 109 18.14 -5.36 15.16
C GLN A 109 17.81 -3.87 14.99
N ILE A 110 16.52 -3.51 14.94
CA ILE A 110 16.08 -2.11 14.85
C ILE A 110 16.64 -1.28 16.02
N TYR A 111 16.60 -1.82 17.23
CA TYR A 111 17.17 -1.13 18.41
C TYR A 111 18.67 -0.86 18.26
N LYS A 112 19.44 -1.79 17.70
CA LYS A 112 20.87 -1.60 17.43
C LYS A 112 21.09 -0.53 16.35
N GLU A 113 20.26 -0.51 15.30
CA GLU A 113 20.33 0.50 14.25
C GLU A 113 20.03 1.89 14.78
N ILE A 114 19.01 2.04 15.63
CA ILE A 114 18.70 3.31 16.30
C ILE A 114 19.85 3.73 17.21
N ASP A 115 20.35 2.84 18.07
CA ASP A 115 21.50 3.12 18.94
C ASP A 115 22.73 3.57 18.13
N SER A 116 23.02 2.90 17.00
CA SER A 116 24.14 3.23 16.11
C SER A 116 24.00 4.60 15.43
N LEU A 117 22.78 5.02 15.12
CA LEU A 117 22.53 6.30 14.44
C LEU A 117 22.41 7.48 15.42
N MET A 118 21.81 7.25 16.58
CA MET A 118 21.56 8.32 17.56
C MET A 118 22.67 8.50 18.58
N LEU A 119 23.52 7.51 18.81
CA LEU A 119 24.56 7.52 19.83
C LEU A 119 25.95 7.42 19.18
N PRO A 120 26.71 8.53 19.09
CA PRO A 120 28.01 8.58 18.38
C PRO A 120 29.05 7.57 18.87
N GLN A 121 28.92 7.08 20.10
CA GLN A 121 29.82 6.07 20.68
C GLN A 121 29.52 4.62 20.25
N HIS A 122 28.39 4.39 19.56
CA HIS A 122 28.07 3.05 19.09
C HIS A 122 28.76 2.75 17.76
N PRO A 123 29.23 1.52 17.56
CA PRO A 123 29.86 1.13 16.30
C PRO A 123 28.87 1.21 15.15
N MET A 124 29.37 1.58 13.98
CA MET A 124 28.57 1.45 12.77
C MET A 124 28.27 -0.02 12.50
N ILE A 125 27.01 -0.30 12.27
CA ILE A 125 26.51 -1.64 11.96
C ILE A 125 25.90 -1.67 10.56
N GLU A 126 25.76 -2.86 9.99
CA GLU A 126 24.99 -3.04 8.76
C GLU A 126 23.51 -2.66 9.01
N ARG A 127 23.02 -1.74 8.21
CA ARG A 127 21.65 -1.20 8.31
C ARG A 127 20.71 -2.04 7.46
N GLN A 128 19.70 -2.56 8.09
CA GLN A 128 18.71 -3.40 7.43
C GLN A 128 17.36 -2.70 7.29
N TYR A 129 16.95 -1.93 8.29
CA TYR A 129 15.61 -1.34 8.37
C TYR A 129 15.61 0.18 8.33
N ILE A 130 16.67 0.81 8.87
CA ILE A 130 16.75 2.25 9.03
C ILE A 130 17.98 2.76 8.27
N GLU A 131 17.74 3.66 7.31
CA GLU A 131 18.80 4.27 6.52
C GLU A 131 19.41 5.46 7.28
N ASP A 132 18.56 6.35 7.83
CA ASP A 132 19.00 7.52 8.54
C ASP A 132 18.01 7.97 9.62
N ILE A 133 18.49 8.72 10.60
CA ILE A 133 17.70 9.34 11.67
C ILE A 133 18.14 10.78 11.83
N THR A 134 17.18 11.70 11.79
CA THR A 134 17.38 13.09 12.20
C THR A 134 16.67 13.31 13.52
N ALA A 135 17.36 13.91 14.49
CA ALA A 135 16.77 14.20 15.79
C ALA A 135 16.99 15.66 16.16
N MET A 136 15.90 16.39 16.36
CA MET A 136 15.93 17.77 16.85
C MET A 136 15.44 17.82 18.28
N GLU A 137 16.19 18.50 19.15
CA GLU A 137 15.75 18.71 20.53
C GLU A 137 14.50 19.61 20.56
N ASN A 138 13.44 19.12 21.20
CA ASN A 138 12.18 19.84 21.36
C ASN A 138 11.81 19.92 22.86
N PRO A 139 12.23 20.99 23.56
CA PRO A 139 11.97 21.13 24.99
C PRO A 139 10.49 21.40 25.34
N GLY A 140 9.67 21.68 24.33
CA GLY A 140 8.23 21.96 24.51
C GLY A 140 7.34 20.75 24.62
N VAL A 141 7.90 19.52 24.55
CA VAL A 141 7.11 18.28 24.55
C VAL A 141 7.42 17.43 25.78
N GLU A 142 6.41 16.69 26.24
CA GLU A 142 6.54 15.81 27.40
C GLU A 142 7.30 14.51 27.07
N HIS A 143 7.13 14.02 25.84
CA HIS A 143 7.77 12.81 25.32
C HIS A 143 8.37 13.06 23.95
N SER A 144 9.48 12.38 23.65
CA SER A 144 9.99 12.32 22.28
C SER A 144 8.99 11.63 21.37
N PHE A 145 8.93 12.01 20.10
CA PHE A 145 7.98 11.46 19.15
C PHE A 145 8.58 11.38 17.74
N LEU A 146 8.03 10.45 16.95
CA LEU A 146 8.35 10.37 15.54
C LEU A 146 7.53 11.40 14.75
N THR A 147 8.23 12.19 13.94
CA THR A 147 7.56 12.95 12.87
C THR A 147 7.36 12.01 11.69
N CYS A 148 6.14 11.96 11.21
CA CYS A 148 5.84 11.34 9.94
C CYS A 148 6.23 12.31 8.80
N ASP A 149 7.49 12.57 8.62
CA ASP A 149 7.98 13.04 7.34
C ASP A 149 7.98 11.83 6.40
N THR A 150 6.82 11.59 5.83
CA THR A 150 6.72 10.76 4.65
C THR A 150 7.45 11.54 3.56
N VAL A 151 8.76 11.35 3.48
CA VAL A 151 9.47 11.64 2.24
C VAL A 151 8.80 10.70 1.25
N VAL A 152 7.95 11.24 0.40
CA VAL A 152 7.41 10.52 -0.74
C VAL A 152 8.60 10.32 -1.67
N VAL A 153 9.37 9.28 -1.42
CA VAL A 153 10.36 8.81 -2.37
C VAL A 153 9.54 8.27 -3.52
N TYR A 154 9.62 8.94 -4.67
CA TYR A 154 9.08 8.41 -5.91
C TYR A 154 9.91 7.18 -6.28
N ASP A 155 9.56 6.05 -5.72
CA ASP A 155 10.19 4.79 -6.05
C ASP A 155 9.80 4.40 -7.48
N LYS A 156 10.73 3.81 -8.19
CA LYS A 156 10.42 3.10 -9.43
C LYS A 156 9.38 2.04 -9.12
N LEU A 157 8.36 1.96 -9.99
CA LEU A 157 7.35 0.93 -9.88
C LEU A 157 8.00 -0.45 -9.66
N ASN A 158 7.67 -1.10 -8.55
CA ASN A 158 8.09 -2.48 -8.35
C ASN A 158 7.22 -3.38 -9.21
N GLU A 159 7.70 -3.67 -10.42
CA GLU A 159 7.00 -4.48 -11.40
C GLU A 159 6.59 -5.85 -10.86
N LYS A 160 7.49 -6.53 -10.16
CA LYS A 160 7.19 -7.84 -9.57
C LYS A 160 6.01 -7.76 -8.59
N ALA A 161 5.98 -6.76 -7.72
CA ALA A 161 4.88 -6.58 -6.78
C ALA A 161 3.56 -6.28 -7.50
N LEU A 162 3.61 -5.51 -8.60
CA LEU A 162 2.43 -5.25 -9.43
C LEU A 162 1.93 -6.53 -10.09
N LEU A 163 2.80 -7.31 -10.71
CA LEU A 163 2.42 -8.56 -11.37
C LEU A 163 1.87 -9.59 -10.38
N ASP A 164 2.48 -9.70 -9.19
CA ASP A 164 1.98 -10.54 -8.10
C ASP A 164 0.57 -10.09 -7.65
N CYS A 165 0.34 -8.77 -7.54
CA CYS A 165 -0.96 -8.20 -7.18
C CYS A 165 -2.04 -8.56 -8.21
N ILE A 166 -1.74 -8.40 -9.50
CA ILE A 166 -2.64 -8.77 -10.61
C ILE A 166 -2.91 -10.28 -10.59
N GLY A 167 -1.87 -11.10 -10.43
CA GLY A 167 -1.97 -12.56 -10.43
C GLY A 167 -2.87 -13.10 -9.31
N VAL A 168 -2.80 -12.53 -8.11
CA VAL A 168 -3.68 -12.90 -6.99
C VAL A 168 -5.15 -12.63 -7.33
N LYS A 169 -5.45 -11.50 -7.97
CA LYS A 169 -6.81 -11.17 -8.40
C LYS A 169 -7.27 -12.03 -9.59
N ASP A 170 -6.37 -12.38 -10.49
CA ASP A 170 -6.68 -13.26 -11.63
C ASP A 170 -7.10 -14.67 -11.19
N LEU A 171 -6.47 -15.19 -10.14
CA LEU A 171 -6.89 -16.47 -9.55
C LEU A 171 -8.32 -16.42 -9.01
N LYS A 172 -8.73 -15.31 -8.41
CA LYS A 172 -10.11 -15.11 -7.92
C LYS A 172 -11.10 -14.95 -9.07
N LEU A 173 -10.70 -14.26 -10.14
CA LEU A 173 -11.53 -14.04 -11.32
C LEU A 173 -12.06 -15.34 -11.94
N LYS A 174 -11.26 -16.41 -11.95
CA LYS A 174 -11.68 -17.73 -12.43
C LYS A 174 -12.87 -18.29 -11.63
N GLY A 175 -12.88 -18.04 -10.32
CA GLY A 175 -14.02 -18.41 -9.47
C GLY A 175 -15.25 -17.56 -9.76
N TYR A 176 -15.10 -16.25 -9.97
CA TYR A 176 -16.24 -15.35 -10.21
C TYR A 176 -16.95 -15.63 -11.52
N LYS A 177 -16.21 -15.93 -12.60
CA LYS A 177 -16.77 -16.26 -13.91
C LYS A 177 -17.70 -17.48 -13.90
N ASN A 178 -17.58 -18.34 -12.90
CA ASN A 178 -18.37 -19.55 -12.75
C ASN A 178 -19.65 -19.35 -11.91
N LEU A 179 -19.84 -18.16 -11.30
CA LEU A 179 -21.03 -17.87 -10.53
C LEU A 179 -22.23 -17.60 -11.46
N ASP A 180 -23.40 -18.16 -11.11
CA ASP A 180 -24.62 -17.98 -11.91
C ASP A 180 -25.04 -16.52 -12.00
N GLU A 181 -24.88 -15.76 -10.92
CA GLU A 181 -25.17 -14.33 -10.84
C GLU A 181 -24.32 -13.49 -11.79
N ASN A 182 -23.16 -13.99 -12.21
CA ASN A 182 -22.20 -13.29 -13.07
C ASN A 182 -22.33 -13.64 -14.56
N LYS A 183 -23.32 -14.45 -14.96
CA LYS A 183 -23.51 -14.85 -16.37
C LYS A 183 -23.80 -13.68 -17.31
N THR A 184 -24.26 -12.55 -16.76
CA THR A 184 -24.51 -11.32 -17.52
C THR A 184 -23.26 -10.47 -17.70
N ILE A 185 -22.18 -10.75 -16.94
CA ILE A 185 -20.94 -9.99 -17.03
C ILE A 185 -20.15 -10.47 -18.23
N SER A 186 -19.93 -9.59 -19.19
CA SER A 186 -19.23 -9.89 -20.44
C SER A 186 -17.76 -9.53 -20.41
N GLU A 187 -17.39 -8.53 -19.62
CA GLU A 187 -16.02 -8.04 -19.50
C GLU A 187 -15.66 -7.84 -18.02
N TYR A 188 -14.42 -8.15 -17.70
CA TYR A 188 -13.87 -7.93 -16.37
C TYR A 188 -12.68 -6.99 -16.46
N TYR A 189 -12.70 -5.94 -15.66
CA TYR A 189 -11.64 -4.96 -15.54
C TYR A 189 -11.00 -5.04 -14.15
N LEU A 190 -9.74 -4.73 -14.08
CA LEU A 190 -9.00 -4.61 -12.81
C LEU A 190 -8.54 -3.17 -12.62
N VAL A 191 -8.84 -2.61 -11.48
CA VAL A 191 -8.30 -1.33 -11.02
C VAL A 191 -7.26 -1.62 -9.95
N VAL A 192 -6.02 -1.31 -10.25
CA VAL A 192 -4.93 -1.33 -9.27
C VAL A 192 -4.74 0.10 -8.78
N PHE A 193 -5.15 0.36 -7.54
CA PHE A 193 -5.09 1.68 -6.93
C PHE A 193 -3.81 1.84 -6.14
N PHE A 194 -3.07 2.90 -6.42
CA PHE A 194 -1.85 3.30 -5.73
C PHE A 194 -2.18 4.36 -4.68
N PRO A 195 -2.06 4.05 -3.38
CA PRO A 195 -2.25 5.03 -2.33
C PRO A 195 -1.15 6.10 -2.37
N ILE A 196 -1.43 7.29 -1.81
CA ILE A 196 -0.51 8.45 -1.84
C ILE A 196 0.90 8.11 -1.34
N LYS A 197 1.02 7.18 -0.42
CA LYS A 197 2.30 6.75 0.14
C LYS A 197 3.17 5.91 -0.82
N GLU A 198 2.58 5.39 -1.88
CA GLU A 198 3.24 4.52 -2.85
C GLU A 198 3.22 5.15 -4.25
N HIS A 199 3.61 6.43 -4.33
CA HIS A 199 3.74 7.11 -5.62
C HIS A 199 4.85 6.48 -6.44
N ALA A 200 4.44 5.64 -7.38
CA ALA A 200 5.31 5.14 -8.43
C ALA A 200 5.11 5.94 -9.72
N GLU A 201 6.13 6.02 -10.54
CA GLU A 201 5.99 6.58 -11.88
C GLU A 201 5.19 5.62 -12.76
N LEU A 202 3.87 5.83 -12.84
CA LEU A 202 2.96 4.99 -13.60
C LEU A 202 2.95 5.30 -15.11
N ARG A 203 3.54 6.43 -15.50
CA ARG A 203 3.51 6.88 -16.89
C ARG A 203 4.37 5.99 -17.77
N GLY A 204 3.78 5.54 -18.89
CA GLY A 204 4.49 4.75 -19.89
C GLY A 204 4.73 3.30 -19.50
N TYR A 205 4.22 2.84 -18.35
CA TYR A 205 4.28 1.44 -18.01
C TYR A 205 3.31 0.62 -18.88
N SER A 206 3.77 -0.52 -19.38
CA SER A 206 2.97 -1.54 -20.05
C SER A 206 3.30 -2.90 -19.48
N LEU A 207 2.30 -3.80 -19.49
CA LEU A 207 2.55 -5.19 -19.06
C LEU A 207 3.59 -5.86 -19.95
N PRO A 208 4.39 -6.80 -19.42
CA PRO A 208 5.23 -7.68 -20.23
C PRO A 208 4.40 -8.41 -21.28
N GLU A 209 4.96 -8.60 -22.50
CA GLU A 209 4.25 -9.23 -23.62
C GLU A 209 3.79 -10.68 -23.32
N ASP A 210 4.52 -11.36 -22.46
CA ASP A 210 4.26 -12.74 -22.01
C ASP A 210 3.34 -12.83 -20.78
N PHE A 211 2.89 -11.68 -20.23
CA PHE A 211 2.02 -11.68 -19.07
C PHE A 211 0.56 -11.96 -19.45
N GLU A 212 0.10 -13.16 -19.11
CA GLU A 212 -1.28 -13.58 -19.34
C GLU A 212 -2.18 -13.24 -18.15
N THR A 213 -3.36 -12.72 -18.44
CA THR A 213 -4.40 -12.45 -17.44
C THR A 213 -5.79 -12.56 -18.06
N GLY A 214 -6.75 -12.99 -17.27
CA GLY A 214 -8.16 -13.11 -17.64
C GLY A 214 -8.94 -11.80 -17.65
N TYR A 215 -8.33 -10.68 -17.21
CA TYR A 215 -8.94 -9.34 -17.30
C TYR A 215 -8.89 -8.80 -18.73
N ASN A 216 -10.00 -8.18 -19.16
CA ASN A 216 -10.10 -7.53 -20.46
C ASN A 216 -9.35 -6.20 -20.47
N ARG A 217 -9.37 -5.48 -19.36
CA ARG A 217 -8.61 -4.22 -19.15
C ARG A 217 -8.04 -4.15 -17.75
N ILE A 218 -6.88 -3.50 -17.65
CA ILE A 218 -6.22 -3.22 -16.37
C ILE A 218 -5.85 -1.74 -16.33
N TYR A 219 -6.26 -1.08 -15.26
CA TYR A 219 -5.99 0.32 -15.00
C TYR A 219 -5.11 0.46 -13.77
N LEU A 220 -4.04 1.26 -13.89
CA LEU A 220 -3.28 1.76 -12.75
C LEU A 220 -3.84 3.14 -12.40
N VAL A 221 -4.23 3.33 -11.17
CA VAL A 221 -4.90 4.55 -10.71
C VAL A 221 -4.22 5.05 -9.44
N ASP A 222 -3.85 6.31 -9.42
CA ASP A 222 -3.51 7.04 -8.20
C ASP A 222 -4.44 8.25 -8.01
N PRO A 223 -4.35 9.01 -6.91
CA PRO A 223 -5.19 10.19 -6.70
C PRO A 223 -5.09 11.25 -7.81
N PHE A 224 -3.99 11.28 -8.58
CA PHE A 224 -3.72 12.32 -9.57
C PHE A 224 -3.74 11.82 -11.02
N TYR A 225 -3.45 10.55 -11.23
CA TYR A 225 -3.21 9.97 -12.54
C TYR A 225 -3.95 8.63 -12.73
N MET A 226 -4.22 8.32 -13.98
CA MET A 226 -4.74 7.02 -14.40
C MET A 226 -4.09 6.61 -15.71
N SER A 227 -3.72 5.35 -15.83
CA SER A 227 -3.19 4.75 -17.05
C SER A 227 -3.84 3.39 -17.29
N ARG A 228 -4.25 3.15 -18.53
CA ARG A 228 -4.64 1.82 -18.97
C ARG A 228 -3.42 1.08 -19.50
N ILE A 229 -3.11 -0.08 -18.95
CA ILE A 229 -1.94 -0.90 -19.29
C ILE A 229 -2.29 -2.20 -20.02
N LYS A 230 -3.58 -2.49 -20.14
CA LYS A 230 -4.15 -3.56 -20.98
C LYS A 230 -5.49 -3.14 -21.54
#